data_f2b461fd708512f82b6c01f4090a2692
#
_entry.id   f2b461fd708512f82b6c01f4090a2692
#
_cell.length_a   1.000
_cell.length_b   1.000
_cell.length_c   1.000
_cell.angle_alpha   90.00
_cell.angle_beta   90.00
_cell.angle_gamma   90.00
#
_symmetry.space_group_name_H-M   'P 1'
#
loop_
_entity.id
_entity.type
_entity.pdbx_description
1 polymer ?
#
loop_
_entity_poly.entity_id
_entity_poly.type
_entity_poly.pdbx_seq_one_letter_code
_entity_poly.pdbx_strand_id
1 'polypeptide(L)'
;MVDGRRRHPAILLLVPAAVVGASLAGCTSSSSHGASAALSAAKGDSFSASKLRAALLTRVNGVGATSAATSGDYTAMAATAAGGPSADGTPKECGQAIKTGLDSAVLAGATAASVTFKVGGNDVSELVAAAPGTAAASALAGKLPASCAHYKETVDGKSVSYSVTESALTGIGKQAKVLGVSSAASGAEPVWSLVYRGDGFVGAVSVAGPNASQTAVRQLGQQAYEYAAKSLS
;
A
#
# COMPACT_ATOMS: atom_id res chain seq x y z
N MET A 1 32.05 -19.31 -27.96
CA MET A 1 32.50 -17.93 -27.75
C MET A 1 31.73 -17.03 -28.68
N VAL A 2 30.66 -16.41 -28.24
CA VAL A 2 29.99 -15.31 -28.96
C VAL A 2 29.52 -14.33 -27.89
N ASP A 3 30.21 -13.18 -27.88
CA ASP A 3 30.04 -12.07 -26.94
C ASP A 3 28.90 -11.18 -27.46
N GLY A 4 27.76 -11.20 -26.79
CA GLY A 4 26.55 -10.44 -27.14
C GLY A 4 26.32 -9.27 -26.22
N ARG A 5 27.12 -8.20 -26.31
CA ARG A 5 26.86 -6.92 -25.64
C ARG A 5 25.59 -6.27 -26.16
N ARG A 6 24.52 -6.31 -25.40
CA ARG A 6 23.33 -5.48 -25.65
C ARG A 6 23.55 -4.06 -25.12
N ARG A 7 23.60 -3.12 -26.04
CA ARG A 7 23.65 -1.67 -25.80
C ARG A 7 22.21 -1.20 -25.48
N HIS A 8 22.00 -0.58 -24.34
CA HIS A 8 20.77 0.13 -24.03
C HIS A 8 20.78 1.52 -24.68
N PRO A 9 19.72 1.96 -25.38
CA PRO A 9 19.59 3.33 -25.83
C PRO A 9 19.14 4.23 -24.68
N ALA A 10 19.90 5.29 -24.43
CA ALA A 10 19.52 6.37 -23.54
C ALA A 10 18.43 7.22 -24.23
N ILE A 11 17.26 7.30 -23.63
CA ILE A 11 16.19 8.21 -24.05
C ILE A 11 16.35 9.51 -23.26
N LEU A 12 16.75 10.54 -23.99
CA LEU A 12 16.77 11.93 -23.53
C LEU A 12 15.32 12.48 -23.54
N LEU A 13 14.75 12.75 -22.39
CA LEU A 13 13.46 13.44 -22.29
C LEU A 13 13.71 14.95 -22.12
N LEU A 14 13.38 15.68 -23.18
CA LEU A 14 13.27 17.14 -23.17
C LEU A 14 12.03 17.56 -22.37
N VAL A 15 12.23 18.45 -21.41
CA VAL A 15 11.19 19.14 -20.67
C VAL A 15 10.90 20.47 -21.35
N PRO A 16 9.66 20.81 -21.74
CA PRO A 16 9.29 22.16 -22.09
C PRO A 16 8.76 22.89 -20.85
N ALA A 17 9.36 24.05 -20.57
CA ALA A 17 8.83 25.06 -19.67
C ALA A 17 7.72 25.87 -20.36
N ALA A 18 6.61 26.12 -19.70
CA ALA A 18 5.60 27.10 -20.09
C ALA A 18 5.06 27.78 -18.83
N VAL A 19 5.49 28.93 -18.59
CA VAL A 19 4.99 30.33 -18.59
C VAL A 19 3.59 30.56 -18.00
N VAL A 20 3.64 31.32 -16.91
CA VAL A 20 2.72 32.17 -16.16
C VAL A 20 1.56 32.76 -16.98
N GLY A 21 0.39 32.73 -16.37
CA GLY A 21 -0.77 33.52 -16.72
C GLY A 21 -1.64 33.84 -15.50
N ALA A 22 -1.46 35.01 -14.91
CA ALA A 22 -2.34 35.57 -13.89
C ALA A 22 -3.58 36.18 -14.55
N SER A 23 -4.76 35.92 -14.03
CA SER A 23 -5.97 36.70 -14.28
C SER A 23 -6.87 36.76 -13.05
N LEU A 24 -7.14 37.97 -12.63
CA LEU A 24 -7.96 38.39 -11.50
C LEU A 24 -9.45 38.42 -11.88
N ALA A 25 -10.26 38.27 -10.86
CA ALA A 25 -11.57 38.84 -10.60
C ALA A 25 -12.82 38.24 -11.25
N GLY A 26 -13.77 37.91 -10.37
CA GLY A 26 -15.17 37.70 -10.71
C GLY A 26 -15.96 37.04 -9.57
N CYS A 27 -16.41 37.87 -8.59
CA CYS A 27 -17.47 37.46 -7.66
C CYS A 27 -18.79 37.34 -8.40
N THR A 28 -19.47 36.19 -8.30
CA THR A 28 -20.93 36.14 -8.31
C THR A 28 -21.37 34.90 -7.51
N SER A 29 -22.12 35.16 -6.48
CA SER A 29 -22.86 34.25 -5.63
C SER A 29 -23.93 33.49 -6.42
N SER A 30 -23.93 32.16 -6.31
CA SER A 30 -25.12 31.36 -6.50
C SER A 30 -24.99 30.09 -5.64
N SER A 31 -25.82 30.03 -4.63
CA SER A 31 -26.06 28.94 -3.71
C SER A 31 -26.57 27.71 -4.45
N SER A 32 -25.81 26.65 -4.47
CA SER A 32 -26.34 25.29 -4.63
C SER A 32 -25.69 24.40 -3.55
N HIS A 33 -26.55 23.96 -2.63
CA HIS A 33 -26.21 23.05 -1.54
C HIS A 33 -25.81 21.70 -2.11
N GLY A 34 -24.52 21.52 -2.40
CA GLY A 34 -23.88 20.24 -2.51
C GLY A 34 -23.12 20.05 -1.20
N ALA A 35 -23.68 19.29 -0.26
CA ALA A 35 -23.00 18.90 0.96
C ALA A 35 -21.83 17.97 0.60
N SER A 36 -20.70 18.54 0.18
CA SER A 36 -19.41 17.91 0.38
C SER A 36 -19.19 17.93 1.88
N ALA A 37 -19.54 16.83 2.55
CA ALA A 37 -19.03 16.54 3.87
C ALA A 37 -17.51 16.39 3.74
N ALA A 38 -16.81 17.52 3.78
CA ALA A 38 -15.42 17.54 4.17
C ALA A 38 -15.41 16.90 5.57
N LEU A 39 -15.01 15.64 5.64
CA LEU A 39 -14.61 15.02 6.88
C LEU A 39 -13.50 15.91 7.43
N SER A 40 -13.87 16.86 8.28
CA SER A 40 -12.93 17.56 9.13
C SER A 40 -12.20 16.46 9.89
N ALA A 41 -10.95 16.21 9.47
CA ALA A 41 -10.06 15.35 10.21
C ALA A 41 -10.10 15.85 11.66
N ALA A 42 -10.72 15.08 12.52
CA ALA A 42 -10.68 15.34 13.94
C ALA A 42 -9.19 15.45 14.28
N LYS A 43 -8.78 16.60 14.83
CA LYS A 43 -7.44 16.85 15.37
C LYS A 43 -7.25 15.97 16.59
N GLY A 44 -7.19 14.65 16.40
CA GLY A 44 -6.63 13.69 17.32
C GLY A 44 -5.16 13.61 17.00
N ASP A 45 -4.32 13.37 17.97
CA ASP A 45 -2.87 13.31 17.87
C ASP A 45 -2.43 12.48 16.65
N SER A 46 -2.09 13.16 15.57
CA SER A 46 -1.56 12.51 14.38
C SER A 46 -0.08 12.25 14.62
N PHE A 47 0.36 11.00 14.48
CA PHE A 47 1.77 10.65 14.59
C PHE A 47 2.60 11.41 13.56
N SER A 48 3.74 11.96 13.98
CA SER A 48 4.68 12.60 13.07
C SER A 48 5.33 11.59 12.11
N ALA A 49 5.79 12.06 10.97
CA ALA A 49 6.51 11.24 9.99
C ALA A 49 7.72 10.53 10.59
N SER A 50 8.46 11.17 11.50
CA SER A 50 9.59 10.56 12.20
C SER A 50 9.15 9.45 13.16
N LYS A 51 8.05 9.64 13.89
CA LYS A 51 7.49 8.63 14.80
C LYS A 51 6.98 7.42 14.01
N LEU A 52 6.33 7.63 12.87
CA LEU A 52 5.90 6.53 12.00
C LEU A 52 7.09 5.76 11.39
N ARG A 53 8.15 6.44 10.97
CA ARG A 53 9.37 5.74 10.51
C ARG A 53 10.02 4.90 11.62
N ALA A 54 10.04 5.41 12.84
CA ALA A 54 10.56 4.66 14.00
C ALA A 54 9.69 3.46 14.38
N ALA A 55 8.44 3.43 13.94
CA ALA A 55 7.49 2.35 14.18
C ALA A 55 7.56 1.20 13.16
N LEU A 56 8.36 1.34 12.10
CA LEU A 56 8.61 0.29 11.12
C LEU A 56 9.68 -0.70 11.60
N LEU A 57 9.55 -1.95 11.20
CA LEU A 57 10.56 -2.97 11.45
C LEU A 57 11.92 -2.53 10.90
N THR A 58 12.98 -2.81 11.63
CA THR A 58 14.35 -2.56 11.17
C THR A 58 15.00 -3.80 10.55
N ARG A 59 14.47 -4.98 10.87
CA ARG A 59 14.94 -6.28 10.36
C ARG A 59 13.76 -7.24 10.21
N VAL A 60 13.85 -8.10 9.21
CA VAL A 60 12.96 -9.24 9.00
C VAL A 60 13.82 -10.52 8.93
N ASN A 61 13.61 -11.47 9.82
CA ASN A 61 14.41 -12.70 9.93
C ASN A 61 15.93 -12.43 9.97
N GLY A 62 16.33 -11.36 10.69
CA GLY A 62 17.73 -10.95 10.80
C GLY A 62 18.26 -10.12 9.62
N VAL A 63 17.53 -10.03 8.52
CA VAL A 63 17.91 -9.25 7.32
C VAL A 63 17.47 -7.80 7.49
N GLY A 64 18.39 -6.87 7.30
CA GLY A 64 18.10 -5.43 7.31
C GLY A 64 17.30 -4.99 6.09
N ALA A 65 16.73 -3.78 6.18
CA ALA A 65 15.99 -3.17 5.08
C ALA A 65 16.87 -2.97 3.83
N THR A 66 16.28 -3.09 2.64
CA THR A 66 16.96 -2.85 1.36
C THR A 66 17.14 -1.37 1.06
N SER A 67 16.33 -0.52 1.70
CA SER A 67 16.40 0.94 1.60
C SER A 67 16.07 1.58 2.96
N ALA A 68 16.47 2.82 3.15
CA ALA A 68 16.06 3.58 4.33
C ALA A 68 14.52 3.74 4.33
N ALA A 69 13.93 3.71 5.53
CA ALA A 69 12.52 3.97 5.70
C ALA A 69 12.16 5.38 5.19
N THR A 70 11.13 5.46 4.36
CA THR A 70 10.62 6.71 3.79
C THR A 70 9.31 7.10 4.46
N SER A 71 8.91 8.36 4.33
CA SER A 71 7.62 8.84 4.84
C SER A 71 7.07 9.95 3.96
N GLY A 72 5.75 10.09 3.95
CA GLY A 72 5.03 11.07 3.14
C GLY A 72 3.54 10.92 3.29
N ASP A 73 2.81 11.39 2.28
CA ASP A 73 1.38 11.14 2.15
C ASP A 73 1.11 9.64 1.93
N TYR A 74 0.03 9.14 2.52
CA TYR A 74 -0.35 7.72 2.41
C TYR A 74 -0.44 7.25 0.95
N THR A 75 -1.05 8.06 0.07
CA THR A 75 -1.26 7.67 -1.33
C THR A 75 0.08 7.44 -2.04
N ALA A 76 1.06 8.32 -1.79
CA ALA A 76 2.41 8.18 -2.34
C ALA A 76 3.13 6.96 -1.75
N MET A 77 3.03 6.76 -0.43
CA MET A 77 3.67 5.62 0.26
C MET A 77 3.04 4.29 -0.14
N ALA A 78 1.72 4.20 -0.25
CA ALA A 78 1.00 3.01 -0.70
C ALA A 78 1.36 2.62 -2.16
N ALA A 79 1.63 3.60 -3.01
CA ALA A 79 2.06 3.34 -4.39
C ALA A 79 3.45 2.68 -4.44
N THR A 80 4.34 3.01 -3.50
CA THR A 80 5.72 2.47 -3.44
C THR A 80 5.84 1.18 -2.62
N ALA A 81 5.01 1.03 -1.58
CA ALA A 81 5.07 -0.12 -0.66
C ALA A 81 4.57 -1.42 -1.28
N ALA A 82 3.83 -1.35 -2.36
CA ALA A 82 3.18 -2.51 -2.90
C ALA A 82 4.07 -3.26 -3.90
N GLY A 83 4.71 -4.30 -3.45
CA GLY A 83 5.25 -5.38 -4.30
C GLY A 83 4.15 -6.24 -4.91
N GLY A 84 3.07 -5.63 -5.40
CA GLY A 84 2.01 -6.35 -6.09
C GLY A 84 2.12 -6.15 -7.60
N PRO A 85 1.46 -6.97 -8.41
CA PRO A 85 1.45 -6.78 -9.84
C PRO A 85 0.98 -5.36 -10.16
N SER A 86 1.88 -4.54 -10.68
CA SER A 86 1.53 -3.27 -11.30
C SER A 86 1.26 -3.60 -12.75
N ALA A 87 0.03 -3.91 -13.09
CA ALA A 87 -0.22 -4.29 -14.44
C ALA A 87 -1.26 -3.40 -15.08
N ASP A 88 -1.00 -3.09 -16.31
CA ASP A 88 -2.00 -2.64 -17.26
C ASP A 88 -3.07 -3.73 -17.34
N GLY A 89 -4.24 -3.49 -16.73
CA GLY A 89 -5.34 -4.45 -16.74
C GLY A 89 -6.02 -4.73 -15.42
N THR A 90 -5.38 -4.41 -14.25
CA THR A 90 -6.09 -4.46 -12.98
C THR A 90 -7.25 -3.45 -13.00
N PRO A 91 -8.49 -3.85 -12.73
CA PRO A 91 -9.59 -2.90 -12.59
C PRO A 91 -9.22 -1.80 -11.60
N LYS A 92 -9.44 -0.53 -11.95
CA LYS A 92 -9.00 0.62 -11.13
C LYS A 92 -9.48 0.53 -9.69
N GLU A 93 -10.71 0.05 -9.50
CA GLU A 93 -11.32 -0.18 -8.18
C GLU A 93 -10.64 -1.29 -7.38
N CYS A 94 -9.94 -2.21 -8.04
CA CYS A 94 -9.24 -3.32 -7.40
C CYS A 94 -7.79 -2.99 -7.03
N GLY A 95 -7.15 -2.13 -7.83
CA GLY A 95 -5.70 -1.94 -7.78
C GLY A 95 -5.15 -1.59 -6.39
N GLN A 96 -5.71 -0.58 -5.74
CA GLN A 96 -5.24 -0.17 -4.40
C GLN A 96 -5.75 -1.10 -3.29
N ALA A 97 -7.00 -1.55 -3.37
CA ALA A 97 -7.57 -2.47 -2.38
C ALA A 97 -6.79 -3.79 -2.32
N ILE A 98 -6.33 -4.30 -3.47
CA ILE A 98 -5.51 -5.52 -3.56
C ILE A 98 -4.10 -5.26 -3.04
N LYS A 99 -3.51 -4.10 -3.36
CA LYS A 99 -2.14 -3.77 -2.98
C LYS A 99 -1.93 -3.64 -1.48
N THR A 100 -2.76 -2.85 -0.82
CA THR A 100 -2.58 -2.55 0.61
C THR A 100 -3.64 -3.18 1.49
N GLY A 101 -4.78 -3.61 0.96
CA GLY A 101 -5.92 -4.08 1.74
C GLY A 101 -6.62 -2.99 2.56
N LEU A 102 -6.24 -1.73 2.38
CA LEU A 102 -6.76 -0.58 3.09
C LEU A 102 -7.57 0.32 2.15
N ASP A 103 -8.61 0.95 2.67
CA ASP A 103 -9.35 1.97 1.92
C ASP A 103 -8.54 3.26 1.82
N SER A 104 -7.99 3.50 0.64
CA SER A 104 -7.15 4.65 0.36
C SER A 104 -7.89 5.98 0.37
N ALA A 105 -9.20 6.01 0.13
CA ALA A 105 -9.99 7.23 0.20
C ALA A 105 -10.10 7.72 1.66
N VAL A 106 -10.24 6.79 2.60
CA VAL A 106 -10.27 7.09 4.04
C VAL A 106 -8.92 7.62 4.54
N LEU A 107 -7.82 7.15 3.95
CA LEU A 107 -6.46 7.49 4.36
C LEU A 107 -5.81 8.60 3.51
N ALA A 108 -6.53 9.16 2.53
CA ALA A 108 -6.01 10.23 1.70
C ALA A 108 -5.55 11.43 2.57
N GLY A 109 -4.34 11.91 2.34
CA GLY A 109 -3.72 12.98 3.12
C GLY A 109 -3.19 12.57 4.50
N ALA A 110 -3.35 11.31 4.92
CA ALA A 110 -2.75 10.81 6.15
C ALA A 110 -1.23 10.73 6.02
N THR A 111 -0.52 11.03 7.10
CA THR A 111 0.93 10.79 7.16
C THR A 111 1.19 9.30 7.24
N ALA A 112 2.10 8.80 6.41
CA ALA A 112 2.49 7.40 6.39
C ALA A 112 4.02 7.24 6.29
N ALA A 113 4.50 6.05 6.61
CA ALA A 113 5.88 5.64 6.42
C ALA A 113 5.93 4.21 5.89
N SER A 114 6.95 3.90 5.10
CA SER A 114 7.15 2.56 4.53
C SER A 114 8.62 2.14 4.51
N VAL A 115 8.85 0.83 4.47
CA VAL A 115 10.15 0.19 4.35
C VAL A 115 10.03 -1.10 3.54
N THR A 116 11.10 -1.48 2.86
CA THR A 116 11.17 -2.72 2.08
C THR A 116 12.35 -3.59 2.48
N PHE A 117 12.19 -4.90 2.33
CA PHE A 117 13.21 -5.91 2.60
C PHE A 117 13.23 -6.93 1.47
N LYS A 118 14.37 -7.61 1.30
CA LYS A 118 14.47 -8.78 0.43
C LYS A 118 14.93 -9.97 1.25
N VAL A 119 14.03 -10.93 1.47
CA VAL A 119 14.24 -12.02 2.42
C VAL A 119 13.90 -13.36 1.79
N GLY A 120 14.88 -14.25 1.67
CA GLY A 120 14.65 -15.61 1.16
C GLY A 120 14.08 -15.67 -0.26
N GLY A 121 14.41 -14.70 -1.11
CA GLY A 121 13.88 -14.57 -2.47
C GLY A 121 12.54 -13.83 -2.56
N ASN A 122 11.92 -13.48 -1.42
CA ASN A 122 10.69 -12.69 -1.40
C ASN A 122 10.99 -11.21 -1.23
N ASP A 123 10.17 -10.38 -1.85
CA ASP A 123 10.06 -8.96 -1.56
C ASP A 123 9.04 -8.77 -0.43
N VAL A 124 9.48 -8.08 0.62
CA VAL A 124 8.66 -7.76 1.78
C VAL A 124 8.53 -6.25 1.88
N SER A 125 7.32 -5.76 2.07
CA SER A 125 7.07 -4.35 2.34
C SER A 125 6.25 -4.18 3.60
N GLU A 126 6.53 -3.12 4.35
CA GLU A 126 5.75 -2.68 5.48
C GLU A 126 5.37 -1.21 5.30
N LEU A 127 4.14 -0.87 5.66
CA LEU A 127 3.59 0.47 5.66
C LEU A 127 2.83 0.70 6.96
N VAL A 128 3.04 1.86 7.59
CA VAL A 128 2.26 2.33 8.74
C VAL A 128 1.75 3.73 8.45
N ALA A 129 0.48 3.99 8.73
CA ALA A 129 -0.15 5.29 8.51
C ALA A 129 -0.90 5.77 9.75
N ALA A 130 -0.86 7.06 10.00
CA ALA A 130 -1.68 7.70 11.03
C ALA A 130 -3.16 7.60 10.62
N ALA A 131 -4.00 7.12 11.55
CA ALA A 131 -5.42 6.95 11.32
C ALA A 131 -6.20 7.20 12.63
N PRO A 132 -6.38 8.48 13.02
CA PRO A 132 -6.99 8.84 14.28
C PRO A 132 -8.49 8.52 14.32
N GLY A 133 -9.02 8.34 15.52
CA GLY A 133 -10.44 8.14 15.78
C GLY A 133 -11.01 6.92 15.04
N THR A 134 -12.08 7.14 14.28
CA THR A 134 -12.76 6.08 13.50
C THR A 134 -12.09 5.75 12.18
N ALA A 135 -11.15 6.58 11.69
CA ALA A 135 -10.50 6.40 10.40
C ALA A 135 -9.82 5.02 10.27
N ALA A 136 -9.13 4.56 11.33
CA ALA A 136 -8.51 3.24 11.34
C ALA A 136 -9.52 2.10 11.14
N ALA A 137 -10.68 2.18 11.80
CA ALA A 137 -11.73 1.18 11.65
C ALA A 137 -12.34 1.24 10.23
N SER A 138 -12.62 2.45 9.74
CA SER A 138 -13.19 2.66 8.40
C SER A 138 -12.25 2.18 7.30
N ALA A 139 -10.94 2.42 7.43
CA ALA A 139 -9.95 1.97 6.46
C ALA A 139 -9.88 0.43 6.33
N LEU A 140 -10.13 -0.31 7.41
CA LEU A 140 -10.18 -1.78 7.38
C LEU A 140 -11.57 -2.34 7.06
N ALA A 141 -12.64 -1.56 7.25
CA ALA A 141 -14.02 -2.02 7.06
C ALA A 141 -14.36 -2.27 5.57
N GLY A 142 -13.64 -1.62 4.65
CA GLY A 142 -13.81 -1.81 3.22
C GLY A 142 -13.66 -3.29 2.85
N LYS A 143 -14.67 -3.84 2.18
CA LYS A 143 -14.61 -5.18 1.59
C LYS A 143 -14.07 -5.07 0.18
N LEU A 144 -13.33 -6.09 -0.23
CA LEU A 144 -12.93 -6.20 -1.61
C LEU A 144 -14.18 -6.31 -2.49
N PRO A 145 -14.35 -5.46 -3.53
CA PRO A 145 -15.46 -5.61 -4.46
C PRO A 145 -15.51 -7.02 -5.06
N ALA A 146 -16.71 -7.56 -5.28
CA ALA A 146 -16.85 -8.91 -5.82
C ALA A 146 -16.18 -9.08 -7.19
N SER A 147 -16.13 -8.01 -7.99
CA SER A 147 -15.41 -7.95 -9.27
C SER A 147 -13.90 -8.15 -9.13
N CYS A 148 -13.34 -7.92 -7.93
CA CYS A 148 -11.92 -8.07 -7.65
C CYS A 148 -11.54 -9.48 -7.20
N ALA A 149 -12.51 -10.35 -6.89
CA ALA A 149 -12.24 -11.73 -6.49
C ALA A 149 -11.53 -12.53 -7.60
N HIS A 150 -11.84 -12.20 -8.86
CA HIS A 150 -11.21 -12.79 -10.03
C HIS A 150 -11.01 -11.71 -11.09
N TYR A 151 -9.78 -11.50 -11.54
CA TYR A 151 -9.48 -10.55 -12.59
C TYR A 151 -8.42 -11.08 -13.55
N LYS A 152 -8.23 -10.42 -14.68
CA LYS A 152 -7.21 -10.75 -15.65
C LYS A 152 -6.32 -9.56 -15.91
N GLU A 153 -5.05 -9.83 -16.06
CA GLU A 153 -4.04 -8.85 -16.45
C GLU A 153 -3.26 -9.31 -17.66
N THR A 154 -2.69 -8.37 -18.39
CA THR A 154 -1.75 -8.69 -19.45
C THR A 154 -0.32 -8.55 -18.90
N VAL A 155 0.36 -9.67 -18.76
CA VAL A 155 1.75 -9.74 -18.31
C VAL A 155 2.58 -10.27 -19.48
N ASP A 156 3.55 -9.50 -19.93
CA ASP A 156 4.41 -9.84 -21.09
C ASP A 156 3.60 -10.24 -22.35
N GLY A 157 2.49 -9.52 -22.61
CA GLY A 157 1.62 -9.78 -23.76
C GLY A 157 0.71 -11.01 -23.60
N LYS A 158 0.71 -11.69 -22.45
CA LYS A 158 -0.15 -12.85 -22.16
C LYS A 158 -1.20 -12.50 -21.14
N SER A 159 -2.44 -12.96 -21.36
CA SER A 159 -3.52 -12.82 -20.39
C SER A 159 -3.33 -13.80 -19.24
N VAL A 160 -3.16 -13.28 -18.02
CA VAL A 160 -3.00 -14.04 -16.79
C VAL A 160 -4.23 -13.82 -15.91
N SER A 161 -4.81 -14.91 -15.42
CA SER A 161 -5.95 -14.86 -14.48
C SER A 161 -5.46 -14.89 -13.05
N TYR A 162 -6.00 -14.00 -12.23
CA TYR A 162 -5.71 -13.92 -10.79
C TYR A 162 -6.96 -14.21 -9.98
N SER A 163 -6.75 -14.81 -8.82
CA SER A 163 -7.76 -15.01 -7.78
C SER A 163 -7.33 -14.27 -6.52
N VAL A 164 -8.26 -13.55 -5.91
CA VAL A 164 -8.03 -12.82 -4.66
C VAL A 164 -8.92 -13.40 -3.57
N THR A 165 -8.31 -13.68 -2.42
CA THR A 165 -9.00 -14.13 -1.21
C THR A 165 -8.86 -13.09 -0.12
N GLU A 166 -9.91 -12.87 0.66
CA GLU A 166 -9.89 -12.00 1.84
C GLU A 166 -10.48 -12.76 3.02
N SER A 167 -9.82 -12.70 4.18
CA SER A 167 -10.34 -13.26 5.42
C SER A 167 -9.97 -12.41 6.64
N ALA A 168 -10.90 -12.31 7.58
CA ALA A 168 -10.64 -11.66 8.86
C ALA A 168 -9.68 -12.51 9.71
N LEU A 169 -8.84 -11.83 10.49
CA LEU A 169 -7.94 -12.46 11.46
C LEU A 169 -8.24 -11.94 12.85
N THR A 170 -8.05 -12.84 13.82
CA THR A 170 -8.10 -12.52 15.26
C THR A 170 -6.71 -12.56 15.87
N GLY A 171 -6.49 -11.83 16.96
CA GLY A 171 -5.25 -11.85 17.73
C GLY A 171 -4.16 -10.91 17.24
N ILE A 172 -4.40 -10.11 16.21
CA ILE A 172 -3.48 -9.08 15.73
C ILE A 172 -4.19 -7.73 15.81
N GLY A 173 -3.71 -6.86 16.65
CA GLY A 173 -4.30 -5.54 16.86
C GLY A 173 -5.75 -5.58 17.32
N LYS A 174 -6.43 -4.46 17.15
CA LYS A 174 -7.87 -4.35 17.41
C LYS A 174 -8.73 -4.99 16.31
N GLN A 175 -8.18 -5.09 15.13
CA GLN A 175 -8.78 -5.73 13.95
C GLN A 175 -7.68 -6.00 12.93
N ALA A 176 -7.76 -7.14 12.26
CA ALA A 176 -6.89 -7.47 11.15
C ALA A 176 -7.61 -8.27 10.08
N LYS A 177 -7.11 -8.23 8.86
CA LYS A 177 -7.51 -9.10 7.76
C LYS A 177 -6.30 -9.47 6.89
N VAL A 178 -6.40 -10.60 6.22
CA VAL A 178 -5.39 -11.07 5.28
C VAL A 178 -5.99 -11.15 3.88
N LEU A 179 -5.21 -10.75 2.89
CA LEU A 179 -5.52 -10.88 1.48
C LEU A 179 -4.46 -11.77 0.84
N GLY A 180 -4.89 -12.67 -0.03
CA GLY A 180 -4.00 -13.48 -0.87
C GLY A 180 -4.32 -13.26 -2.34
N VAL A 181 -3.32 -12.98 -3.15
CA VAL A 181 -3.40 -12.90 -4.61
C VAL A 181 -2.60 -14.05 -5.18
N SER A 182 -3.23 -14.87 -5.99
CA SER A 182 -2.60 -16.02 -6.62
C SER A 182 -3.04 -16.18 -8.08
N SER A 183 -2.20 -16.82 -8.88
CA SER A 183 -2.49 -17.19 -10.26
C SER A 183 -2.10 -18.65 -10.50
N ALA A 184 -2.83 -19.33 -11.38
CA ALA A 184 -2.46 -20.66 -11.87
C ALA A 184 -1.41 -20.59 -13.02
N ALA A 185 -1.06 -19.40 -13.50
CA ALA A 185 -0.07 -19.25 -14.57
C ALA A 185 1.33 -19.60 -14.06
N SER A 186 2.07 -20.36 -14.85
CA SER A 186 3.47 -20.70 -14.54
C SER A 186 4.32 -19.43 -14.43
N GLY A 187 5.06 -19.31 -13.33
CA GLY A 187 5.93 -18.17 -13.06
C GLY A 187 5.26 -16.96 -12.41
N ALA A 188 3.93 -16.99 -12.20
CA ALA A 188 3.27 -15.97 -11.40
C ALA A 188 3.55 -16.22 -9.91
N GLU A 189 4.14 -15.23 -9.26
CA GLU A 189 4.44 -15.31 -7.83
C GLU A 189 3.22 -14.92 -6.99
N PRO A 190 2.92 -15.66 -5.91
CA PRO A 190 1.86 -15.29 -4.99
C PRO A 190 2.22 -14.03 -4.20
N VAL A 191 1.20 -13.25 -3.86
CA VAL A 191 1.31 -12.11 -2.96
C VAL A 191 0.36 -12.29 -1.79
N TRP A 192 0.87 -12.13 -0.58
CA TRP A 192 0.08 -12.14 0.64
C TRP A 192 0.25 -10.83 1.38
N SER A 193 -0.86 -10.20 1.72
CA SER A 193 -0.88 -8.96 2.49
C SER A 193 -1.69 -9.14 3.76
N LEU A 194 -1.20 -8.62 4.86
CA LEU A 194 -1.91 -8.54 6.13
C LEU A 194 -2.04 -7.07 6.52
N VAL A 195 -3.25 -6.65 6.82
CA VAL A 195 -3.54 -5.32 7.34
C VAL A 195 -4.08 -5.41 8.75
N TYR A 196 -3.70 -4.45 9.57
CA TYR A 196 -4.10 -4.37 10.96
C TYR A 196 -4.36 -2.92 11.39
N ARG A 197 -5.09 -2.76 12.50
CA ARG A 197 -5.21 -1.45 13.17
C ARG A 197 -4.83 -1.52 14.64
N GLY A 198 -4.22 -0.46 15.10
CA GLY A 198 -3.94 -0.16 16.49
C GLY A 198 -4.71 1.07 16.97
N ASP A 199 -4.17 1.74 17.98
CA ASP A 199 -4.66 3.00 18.52
C ASP A 199 -4.12 4.17 17.71
N GLY A 200 -4.97 4.76 16.89
CA GLY A 200 -4.62 5.93 16.06
C GLY A 200 -3.77 5.61 14.83
N PHE A 201 -3.56 4.34 14.48
CA PHE A 201 -2.80 3.94 13.30
C PHE A 201 -3.36 2.69 12.62
N VAL A 202 -3.00 2.54 11.37
CA VAL A 202 -3.15 1.30 10.59
C VAL A 202 -1.81 0.88 10.05
N GLY A 203 -1.64 -0.42 9.81
CA GLY A 203 -0.45 -0.96 9.17
C GLY A 203 -0.79 -2.01 8.13
N ALA A 204 0.09 -2.18 7.17
CA ALA A 204 0.05 -3.22 6.17
C ALA A 204 1.42 -3.85 6.01
N VAL A 205 1.46 -5.17 5.93
CA VAL A 205 2.65 -5.94 5.58
C VAL A 205 2.32 -6.80 4.38
N SER A 206 3.18 -6.78 3.36
CA SER A 206 3.02 -7.61 2.16
C SER A 206 4.27 -8.45 1.92
N VAL A 207 4.06 -9.67 1.47
CA VAL A 207 5.11 -10.61 1.07
C VAL A 207 4.79 -11.07 -0.34
N ALA A 208 5.67 -10.80 -1.29
CA ALA A 208 5.57 -11.23 -2.68
C ALA A 208 6.77 -12.11 -3.04
N GLY A 209 6.55 -13.19 -3.74
CA GLY A 209 7.62 -14.07 -4.18
C GLY A 209 7.33 -15.56 -4.02
N PRO A 210 8.27 -16.42 -4.42
CA PRO A 210 8.04 -17.85 -4.53
C PRO A 210 7.70 -18.55 -3.21
N ASN A 211 8.13 -17.99 -2.07
CA ASN A 211 7.87 -18.54 -0.75
C ASN A 211 6.82 -17.73 0.04
N ALA A 212 6.09 -16.82 -0.63
CA ALA A 212 5.03 -16.05 0.01
C ALA A 212 3.87 -16.98 0.42
N SER A 213 3.41 -16.84 1.66
CA SER A 213 2.32 -17.64 2.21
C SER A 213 1.53 -16.88 3.26
N GLN A 214 0.30 -17.32 3.51
CA GLN A 214 -0.53 -16.76 4.56
C GLN A 214 0.13 -16.89 5.94
N THR A 215 0.81 -17.98 6.20
CA THR A 215 1.54 -18.19 7.47
C THR A 215 2.68 -17.20 7.63
N ALA A 216 3.49 -17.01 6.58
CA ALA A 216 4.61 -16.07 6.60
C ALA A 216 4.14 -14.63 6.85
N VAL A 217 3.12 -14.17 6.11
CA VAL A 217 2.60 -12.80 6.29
C VAL A 217 1.93 -12.61 7.65
N ARG A 218 1.28 -13.65 8.20
CA ARG A 218 0.68 -13.61 9.54
C ARG A 218 1.73 -13.43 10.64
N GLN A 219 2.80 -14.21 10.60
CA GLN A 219 3.91 -14.09 11.56
C GLN A 219 4.55 -12.70 11.49
N LEU A 220 4.82 -12.24 10.28
CA LEU A 220 5.43 -10.93 10.07
C LEU A 220 4.49 -9.78 10.47
N GLY A 221 3.19 -9.89 10.16
CA GLY A 221 2.19 -8.90 10.55
C GLY A 221 2.00 -8.81 12.06
N GLN A 222 2.13 -9.92 12.78
CA GLN A 222 2.14 -9.92 14.25
C GLN A 222 3.34 -9.14 14.79
N GLN A 223 4.55 -9.43 14.27
CA GLN A 223 5.77 -8.72 14.67
C GLN A 223 5.70 -7.22 14.36
N ALA A 224 5.22 -6.87 13.17
CA ALA A 224 5.06 -5.49 12.74
C ALA A 224 4.06 -4.74 13.62
N TYR A 225 2.91 -5.36 13.93
CA TYR A 225 1.93 -4.77 14.83
C TYR A 225 2.50 -4.53 16.23
N GLU A 226 3.15 -5.53 16.84
CA GLU A 226 3.72 -5.42 18.18
C GLU A 226 4.78 -4.33 18.25
N TYR A 227 5.63 -4.25 17.24
CA TYR A 227 6.66 -3.22 17.15
C TYR A 227 6.07 -1.82 16.98
N ALA A 228 5.11 -1.66 16.06
CA ALA A 228 4.42 -0.39 15.84
C ALA A 228 3.63 0.05 17.08
N ALA A 229 2.88 -0.84 17.71
CA ALA A 229 2.09 -0.54 18.91
C ALA A 229 2.98 -0.05 20.05
N LYS A 230 4.15 -0.69 20.26
CA LYS A 230 5.13 -0.27 21.27
C LYS A 230 5.75 1.09 20.95
N SER A 231 6.02 1.37 19.68
CA SER A 231 6.70 2.60 19.25
C SER A 231 5.76 3.81 19.20
N LEU A 232 4.46 3.57 19.02
CA LEU A 232 3.43 4.60 18.87
C LEU A 232 2.61 4.85 20.14
N SER A 233 2.83 4.05 21.18
CA SER A 233 2.22 4.24 22.51
C SER A 233 2.73 5.51 23.22
#